data_6713918142958d44cb0457cfe77dab79
#
_entry.id   6713918142958d44cb0457cfe77dab79
#
_cell.length_a   1.000
_cell.length_b   1.000
_cell.length_c   1.000
_cell.angle_alpha   90.00
_cell.angle_beta   90.00
_cell.angle_gamma   90.00
#
_symmetry.space_group_name_H-M   'P 1'
#
loop_
_entity.id
_entity.type
_entity.pdbx_description
1 polymer ?
#
loop_
_entity_poly.entity_id
_entity_poly.type
_entity_poly.pdbx_seq_one_letter_code
_entity_poly.pdbx_strand_id
1 'polypeptide(L)'
;MRPDVEEFFCGISFDAYRLLGSHPAGPGRGWLFTLWAPHARRVQLLGDWNGWDLYSAAELTFCEDGLWRGRVPQAQLGQLYKYNIQGPDGSWQLRADPFAFAFEALPGTASRLAEPNYPFAAPLLRGARRDAPVLIYELHAASWRRHWDGRYYTGPELAKSLVPYLVEHHYTHVEFLPLAEYPFDGSWGYQGCGYFAPTQRIGGFAGFAALVDALHAAGIAVLMDFVPVHFAPDADRLACFDGAPLFESGPSDWGSLNFDLASPPVRSFLLSSAAFWLQVCRCDGLRVDAIGNALYHCPNGWQAAEFFKTLTAGLHARFPGCMLVAE
;
A
#
# COMPACT_ATOMS: atom_id res chain seq x y z
N MET A 1 -12.51 0.71 24.12
CA MET A 1 -12.01 0.85 22.73
C MET A 1 -12.52 -0.34 21.93
N ARG A 2 -12.80 -0.20 20.62
CA ARG A 2 -13.14 -1.36 19.79
C ARG A 2 -11.89 -2.20 19.57
N PRO A 3 -11.96 -3.56 19.51
CA PRO A 3 -10.78 -4.43 19.39
C PRO A 3 -9.89 -4.10 18.19
N ASP A 4 -10.47 -3.72 17.06
CA ASP A 4 -9.75 -3.33 15.84
C ASP A 4 -8.91 -2.05 16.00
N VAL A 5 -9.39 -1.08 16.79
CA VAL A 5 -8.67 0.15 17.15
C VAL A 5 -7.55 -0.17 18.14
N GLU A 6 -7.82 -1.02 19.12
CA GLU A 6 -6.81 -1.44 20.10
C GLU A 6 -5.64 -2.18 19.45
N GLU A 7 -5.91 -3.14 18.55
CA GLU A 7 -4.88 -3.84 17.78
C GLU A 7 -4.00 -2.87 16.96
N PHE A 8 -4.61 -1.82 16.38
CA PHE A 8 -3.87 -0.81 15.63
C PHE A 8 -2.87 -0.07 16.54
N PHE A 9 -3.30 0.39 17.69
CA PHE A 9 -2.44 1.12 18.63
C PHE A 9 -1.45 0.22 19.39
N CYS A 10 -1.71 -1.09 19.45
CA CYS A 10 -0.75 -2.07 19.98
C CYS A 10 0.33 -2.51 18.98
N GLY A 11 0.23 -2.13 17.72
CA GLY A 11 1.23 -2.48 16.70
C GLY A 11 1.13 -3.92 16.19
N ILE A 12 -0.05 -4.52 16.23
CA ILE A 12 -0.31 -5.92 15.86
C ILE A 12 -1.46 -6.10 14.85
N SER A 13 -2.04 -5.01 14.35
CA SER A 13 -3.14 -5.09 13.39
C SER A 13 -2.65 -5.48 11.99
N PHE A 14 -3.25 -6.51 11.41
CA PHE A 14 -3.09 -6.91 10.01
C PHE A 14 -4.27 -6.45 9.13
N ASP A 15 -5.26 -5.79 9.72
CA ASP A 15 -6.51 -5.40 9.06
C ASP A 15 -6.82 -3.89 9.20
N ALA A 16 -5.82 -3.05 9.57
CA ALA A 16 -6.02 -1.62 9.77
C ALA A 16 -6.58 -0.91 8.53
N TYR A 17 -6.31 -1.41 7.33
CA TYR A 17 -6.88 -0.88 6.08
C TYR A 17 -8.40 -1.03 5.97
N ARG A 18 -9.04 -1.83 6.83
CA ARG A 18 -10.51 -1.95 6.92
C ARG A 18 -11.12 -0.93 7.87
N LEU A 19 -10.30 -0.36 8.75
CA LEU A 19 -10.68 0.66 9.73
C LEU A 19 -10.35 2.06 9.25
N LEU A 20 -9.14 2.25 8.73
CA LEU A 20 -8.56 3.52 8.29
C LEU A 20 -8.71 3.68 6.78
N GLY A 21 -8.60 4.93 6.31
CA GLY A 21 -8.82 5.29 4.92
C GLY A 21 -10.26 5.63 4.60
N SER A 22 -10.65 5.43 3.36
CA SER A 22 -11.98 5.76 2.84
C SER A 22 -12.77 4.51 2.48
N HIS A 23 -14.01 4.41 2.98
CA HIS A 23 -14.88 3.24 2.79
C HIS A 23 -16.30 3.65 2.44
N PRO A 24 -17.04 2.87 1.60
CA PRO A 24 -18.44 3.10 1.36
C PRO A 24 -19.25 3.09 2.66
N ALA A 25 -20.11 4.08 2.86
CA ALA A 25 -21.01 4.17 4.02
C ALA A 25 -22.27 3.30 3.88
N GLY A 26 -22.37 2.56 2.78
CA GLY A 26 -23.53 1.79 2.35
C GLY A 26 -24.30 2.47 1.21
N PRO A 27 -25.29 1.77 0.62
CA PRO A 27 -26.03 2.25 -0.56
C PRO A 27 -26.62 3.65 -0.33
N GLY A 28 -26.27 4.61 -1.20
CA GLY A 28 -26.78 5.99 -1.16
C GLY A 28 -26.31 6.82 0.04
N ARG A 29 -25.37 6.34 0.84
CA ARG A 29 -24.88 7.03 2.04
C ARG A 29 -23.55 7.76 1.86
N GLY A 30 -22.93 7.70 0.66
CA GLY A 30 -21.62 8.27 0.38
C GLY A 30 -20.49 7.48 1.02
N TRP A 31 -19.47 8.18 1.50
CA TRP A 31 -18.23 7.57 2.00
C TRP A 31 -17.90 7.99 3.43
N LEU A 32 -17.35 7.05 4.17
CA LEU A 32 -16.76 7.25 5.50
C LEU A 32 -15.25 7.41 5.35
N PHE A 33 -14.68 8.29 6.16
CA PHE A 33 -13.25 8.54 6.22
C PHE A 33 -12.78 8.41 7.65
N THR A 34 -11.71 7.67 7.84
CA THR A 34 -11.03 7.55 9.15
C THR A 34 -9.54 7.77 8.93
N LEU A 35 -8.99 8.76 9.60
CA LEU A 35 -7.60 9.16 9.50
C LEU A 35 -6.93 9.12 10.87
N TRP A 36 -5.69 8.63 10.94
CA TRP A 36 -4.81 8.76 12.09
C TRP A 36 -3.88 9.96 11.87
N ALA A 37 -4.05 10.99 12.69
CA ALA A 37 -3.28 12.24 12.63
C ALA A 37 -3.25 12.88 14.04
N PRO A 38 -2.45 12.34 14.98
CA PRO A 38 -2.49 12.71 16.39
C PRO A 38 -2.00 14.14 16.68
N HIS A 39 -1.15 14.70 15.82
CA HIS A 39 -0.62 16.06 15.99
C HIS A 39 -1.49 17.13 15.30
N ALA A 40 -2.45 16.72 14.47
CA ALA A 40 -3.32 17.66 13.76
C ALA A 40 -4.22 18.45 14.72
N ARG A 41 -4.38 19.74 14.46
CA ARG A 41 -5.36 20.60 15.13
C ARG A 41 -6.73 20.54 14.50
N ARG A 42 -6.78 20.41 13.17
CA ARG A 42 -7.99 20.28 12.36
C ARG A 42 -7.72 19.42 11.14
N VAL A 43 -8.73 18.71 10.68
CA VAL A 43 -8.67 17.92 9.45
C VAL A 43 -9.92 18.18 8.63
N GLN A 44 -9.73 18.52 7.36
CA GLN A 44 -10.76 18.74 6.37
C GLN A 44 -10.60 17.78 5.19
N LEU A 45 -11.69 17.52 4.48
CA LEU A 45 -11.69 16.77 3.23
C LEU A 45 -12.07 17.67 2.06
N LEU A 46 -11.26 17.59 1.01
CA LEU A 46 -11.47 18.23 -0.28
C LEU A 46 -11.51 17.15 -1.37
N GLY A 47 -12.32 17.37 -2.38
CA GLY A 47 -12.38 16.44 -3.50
C GLY A 47 -13.33 16.91 -4.60
N ASP A 48 -13.52 16.04 -5.59
CA ASP A 48 -14.38 16.37 -6.75
C ASP A 48 -15.82 16.70 -6.36
N TRP A 49 -16.32 16.12 -5.25
CA TRP A 49 -17.69 16.37 -4.76
C TRP A 49 -17.97 17.81 -4.35
N ASN A 50 -16.95 18.61 -4.02
CA ASN A 50 -17.09 20.01 -3.63
C ASN A 50 -16.27 20.94 -4.53
N GLY A 51 -15.79 20.46 -5.70
CA GLY A 51 -14.99 21.25 -6.63
C GLY A 51 -13.66 21.72 -6.04
N TRP A 52 -13.12 21.01 -5.03
CA TRP A 52 -11.87 21.37 -4.35
C TRP A 52 -11.91 22.72 -3.63
N ASP A 53 -13.10 23.21 -3.31
CA ASP A 53 -13.31 24.48 -2.62
C ASP A 53 -13.08 24.35 -1.12
N LEU A 54 -12.12 25.13 -0.59
CA LEU A 54 -11.75 25.15 0.82
C LEU A 54 -12.90 25.65 1.73
N TYR A 55 -13.78 26.51 1.23
CA TYR A 55 -14.89 27.07 2.02
C TYR A 55 -16.01 26.06 2.25
N SER A 56 -16.13 25.07 1.38
CA SER A 56 -17.10 23.99 1.47
C SER A 56 -16.45 22.64 1.84
N ALA A 57 -15.23 22.66 2.35
CA ALA A 57 -14.51 21.46 2.81
C ALA A 57 -15.27 20.78 3.95
N ALA A 58 -15.34 19.44 3.90
CA ALA A 58 -15.99 18.67 4.96
C ALA A 58 -15.03 18.51 6.17
N GLU A 59 -15.42 19.00 7.33
CA GLU A 59 -14.65 18.84 8.57
C GLU A 59 -14.77 17.42 9.11
N LEU A 60 -13.64 16.83 9.53
CA LEU A 60 -13.63 15.61 10.29
C LEU A 60 -13.70 15.91 11.80
N THR A 61 -14.32 15.01 12.53
CA THR A 61 -14.42 15.08 13.98
C THR A 61 -13.27 14.31 14.62
N PHE A 62 -12.58 14.94 15.55
CA PHE A 62 -11.58 14.28 16.39
C PHE A 62 -12.25 13.22 17.27
N CYS A 63 -11.66 12.05 17.29
CA CYS A 63 -12.03 10.95 18.17
C CYS A 63 -10.89 10.68 19.17
N GLU A 64 -11.01 9.64 19.96
CA GLU A 64 -9.94 9.22 20.88
C GLU A 64 -8.67 8.79 20.08
N ASP A 65 -7.52 8.90 20.71
CA ASP A 65 -6.22 8.37 20.24
C ASP A 65 -5.70 8.96 18.92
N GLY A 66 -6.08 10.19 18.57
CA GLY A 66 -5.60 10.85 17.37
C GLY A 66 -6.30 10.40 16.09
N LEU A 67 -7.41 9.71 16.20
CA LEU A 67 -8.28 9.37 15.07
C LEU A 67 -9.23 10.52 14.74
N TRP A 68 -9.37 10.78 13.43
CA TRP A 68 -10.32 11.73 12.87
C TRP A 68 -11.32 10.98 12.00
N ARG A 69 -12.62 11.28 12.16
CA ARG A 69 -13.68 10.61 11.41
C ARG A 69 -14.67 11.57 10.81
N GLY A 70 -15.15 11.24 9.62
CA GLY A 70 -16.20 11.99 8.97
C GLY A 70 -16.90 11.20 7.89
N ARG A 71 -18.04 11.70 7.44
CA ARG A 71 -18.79 11.14 6.34
C ARG A 71 -19.09 12.23 5.31
N VAL A 72 -18.90 11.90 4.05
CA VAL A 72 -19.23 12.74 2.91
C VAL A 72 -20.35 12.07 2.12
N PRO A 73 -21.62 12.47 2.32
CA PRO A 73 -22.76 11.78 1.72
C PRO A 73 -22.81 11.85 0.19
N GLN A 74 -22.28 12.92 -0.40
CA GLN A 74 -22.25 13.15 -1.84
C GLN A 74 -21.03 12.53 -2.55
N ALA A 75 -20.04 12.03 -1.81
CA ALA A 75 -18.86 11.40 -2.38
C ALA A 75 -19.23 10.10 -3.11
N GLN A 76 -18.62 9.89 -4.26
CA GLN A 76 -18.90 8.75 -5.17
C GLN A 76 -17.62 8.02 -5.55
N LEU A 77 -17.76 6.74 -5.86
CA LEU A 77 -16.68 5.90 -6.37
C LEU A 77 -15.98 6.58 -7.57
N GLY A 78 -14.66 6.53 -7.57
CA GLY A 78 -13.82 7.08 -8.63
C GLY A 78 -13.42 8.55 -8.46
N GLN A 79 -14.09 9.30 -7.58
CA GLN A 79 -13.74 10.70 -7.31
C GLN A 79 -12.40 10.83 -6.60
N LEU A 80 -11.71 11.93 -6.90
CA LEU A 80 -10.44 12.30 -6.28
C LEU A 80 -10.65 13.07 -4.98
N TYR A 81 -9.71 12.89 -4.03
CA TYR A 81 -9.74 13.60 -2.75
C TYR A 81 -8.36 13.74 -2.12
N LYS A 82 -8.27 14.71 -1.19
CA LYS A 82 -7.15 14.89 -0.27
C LYS A 82 -7.66 15.28 1.12
N TYR A 83 -6.87 14.97 2.12
CA TYR A 83 -6.97 15.60 3.44
C TYR A 83 -6.27 16.95 3.40
N ASN A 84 -6.92 17.98 3.97
CA ASN A 84 -6.32 19.26 4.29
C ASN A 84 -6.13 19.30 5.81
N ILE A 85 -4.87 19.23 6.24
CA ILE A 85 -4.51 19.02 7.65
C ILE A 85 -3.87 20.29 8.18
N GLN A 86 -4.39 20.80 9.30
CA GLN A 86 -3.74 21.85 10.05
C GLN A 86 -2.80 21.24 11.07
N GLY A 87 -1.51 21.42 10.87
CA GLY A 87 -0.46 20.92 11.76
C GLY A 87 -0.38 21.65 13.10
N PRO A 88 0.51 21.21 13.99
CA PRO A 88 0.69 21.79 15.32
C PRO A 88 1.21 23.24 15.29
N ASP A 89 1.87 23.67 14.22
CA ASP A 89 2.34 25.02 13.99
C ASP A 89 1.24 25.96 13.44
N GLY A 90 0.07 25.39 13.06
CA GLY A 90 -1.06 26.10 12.48
C GLY A 90 -1.03 26.18 10.94
N SER A 91 0.02 25.70 10.29
CA SER A 91 0.09 25.61 8.82
C SER A 91 -0.88 24.57 8.27
N TRP A 92 -1.40 24.80 7.07
CA TRP A 92 -2.27 23.88 6.36
C TRP A 92 -1.51 23.15 5.26
N GLN A 93 -1.76 21.85 5.15
CA GLN A 93 -1.07 20.99 4.18
C GLN A 93 -2.05 20.00 3.55
N LEU A 94 -2.01 19.90 2.22
CA LEU A 94 -2.78 18.89 1.49
C LEU A 94 -2.03 17.56 1.46
N ARG A 95 -2.68 16.49 1.90
CA ARG A 95 -2.12 15.15 2.01
C ARG A 95 -2.97 14.12 1.28
N ALA A 96 -2.32 13.20 0.59
CA ALA A 96 -2.97 11.99 0.12
C ALA A 96 -3.26 11.06 1.31
N ASP A 97 -4.26 10.21 1.17
CA ASP A 97 -4.64 9.25 2.19
C ASP A 97 -3.61 8.10 2.28
N PRO A 98 -2.98 7.85 3.43
CA PRO A 98 -2.03 6.76 3.62
C PRO A 98 -2.62 5.37 3.35
N PHE A 99 -3.93 5.21 3.54
CA PHE A 99 -4.67 3.96 3.36
C PHE A 99 -5.49 3.91 2.06
N ALA A 100 -5.23 4.83 1.12
CA ALA A 100 -5.94 4.83 -0.16
C ALA A 100 -5.69 3.55 -0.96
N PHE A 101 -6.76 3.00 -1.56
CA PHE A 101 -6.69 1.84 -2.46
C PHE A 101 -6.39 2.21 -3.92
N ALA A 102 -6.41 3.50 -4.24
CA ALA A 102 -6.04 4.00 -5.55
C ALA A 102 -5.62 5.47 -5.47
N PHE A 103 -4.81 5.87 -6.44
CA PHE A 103 -4.35 7.25 -6.61
C PHE A 103 -4.70 7.77 -8.00
N GLU A 104 -4.62 9.09 -8.14
CA GLU A 104 -4.61 9.75 -9.43
C GLU A 104 -3.37 9.30 -10.24
N ALA A 105 -3.52 9.21 -11.56
CA ALA A 105 -2.36 8.93 -12.40
C ALA A 105 -1.37 10.10 -12.36
N LEU A 106 -0.08 9.78 -12.37
CA LEU A 106 0.96 10.80 -12.39
C LEU A 106 0.82 11.76 -13.60
N PRO A 107 1.12 13.04 -13.42
CA PRO A 107 1.73 13.70 -12.24
C PRO A 107 0.76 14.07 -11.12
N GLY A 108 -0.48 13.60 -11.16
CA GLY A 108 -1.47 13.85 -10.13
C GLY A 108 -1.06 13.23 -8.78
N THR A 109 -1.54 13.82 -7.69
CA THR A 109 -1.11 13.46 -6.33
C THR A 109 -2.27 13.15 -5.39
N ALA A 110 -3.51 13.17 -5.89
CA ALA A 110 -4.70 12.91 -5.10
C ALA A 110 -4.95 11.42 -4.90
N SER A 111 -5.57 11.08 -3.79
CA SER A 111 -6.17 9.76 -3.57
C SER A 111 -7.47 9.64 -4.36
N ARG A 112 -7.85 8.43 -4.73
CA ARG A 112 -9.09 8.12 -5.45
C ARG A 112 -9.97 7.21 -4.61
N LEU A 113 -11.25 7.51 -4.50
CA LEU A 113 -12.24 6.63 -3.87
C LEU A 113 -12.34 5.34 -4.68
N ALA A 114 -11.97 4.23 -4.07
CA ALA A 114 -11.90 2.93 -4.72
C ALA A 114 -12.31 1.80 -3.77
N GLU A 115 -12.90 0.76 -4.34
CA GLU A 115 -13.15 -0.51 -3.67
C GLU A 115 -12.27 -1.56 -4.36
N PRO A 116 -11.27 -2.15 -3.69
CA PRO A 116 -10.39 -3.15 -4.28
C PRO A 116 -11.12 -4.50 -4.36
N ASN A 117 -12.02 -4.62 -5.32
CA ASN A 117 -12.80 -5.82 -5.58
C ASN A 117 -12.58 -6.29 -7.02
N TYR A 118 -12.27 -7.58 -7.19
CA TYR A 118 -12.06 -8.22 -8.48
C TYR A 118 -12.58 -9.66 -8.44
N PRO A 119 -13.34 -10.13 -9.45
CA PRO A 119 -13.89 -11.49 -9.50
C PRO A 119 -12.85 -12.51 -9.97
N PHE A 120 -11.86 -12.80 -9.13
CA PHE A 120 -10.83 -13.79 -9.47
C PHE A 120 -11.45 -15.15 -9.82
N ALA A 121 -11.02 -15.71 -10.94
CA ALA A 121 -11.46 -17.01 -11.43
C ALA A 121 -10.48 -18.15 -11.09
N ALA A 122 -9.18 -17.84 -11.08
CA ALA A 122 -8.15 -18.83 -10.79
C ALA A 122 -8.00 -19.10 -9.28
N PRO A 123 -7.62 -20.34 -8.88
CA PRO A 123 -7.34 -20.63 -7.47
C PRO A 123 -6.05 -19.96 -7.00
N LEU A 124 -5.90 -19.76 -5.69
CA LEU A 124 -4.63 -19.38 -5.08
C LEU A 124 -3.61 -20.49 -5.22
N LEU A 125 -2.34 -20.13 -5.41
CA LEU A 125 -1.23 -21.05 -5.57
C LEU A 125 -0.32 -21.12 -4.34
N ARG A 126 -0.76 -20.61 -3.20
CA ARG A 126 -0.03 -20.72 -1.93
C ARG A 126 0.17 -22.18 -1.54
N GLY A 127 1.34 -22.49 -1.02
CA GLY A 127 1.65 -23.82 -0.53
C GLY A 127 2.62 -24.57 -1.44
N ALA A 128 3.52 -23.85 -2.11
CA ALA A 128 4.69 -24.50 -2.72
C ALA A 128 5.30 -25.46 -1.69
N ARG A 129 5.31 -26.74 -2.02
CA ARG A 129 5.88 -27.75 -1.14
C ARG A 129 7.38 -27.52 -1.05
N ARG A 130 7.96 -27.65 0.14
CA ARG A 130 9.41 -27.44 0.35
C ARG A 130 10.29 -28.34 -0.51
N ASP A 131 9.73 -29.45 -0.98
CA ASP A 131 10.38 -30.46 -1.83
C ASP A 131 10.15 -30.23 -3.33
N ALA A 132 9.39 -29.18 -3.71
CA ALA A 132 9.15 -28.83 -5.10
C ALA A 132 10.20 -27.85 -5.63
N PRO A 133 10.60 -27.96 -6.89
CA PRO A 133 11.47 -26.96 -7.51
C PRO A 133 10.83 -25.57 -7.49
N VAL A 134 11.63 -24.55 -7.16
CA VAL A 134 11.23 -23.14 -7.20
C VAL A 134 12.14 -22.43 -8.19
N LEU A 135 11.56 -21.95 -9.29
CA LEU A 135 12.23 -21.14 -10.31
C LEU A 135 11.50 -19.78 -10.37
N ILE A 136 12.15 -18.73 -9.88
CA ILE A 136 11.60 -17.38 -9.79
C ILE A 136 12.13 -16.54 -10.96
N TYR A 137 11.25 -15.87 -11.67
CA TYR A 137 11.58 -14.83 -12.63
C TYR A 137 11.29 -13.47 -12.01
N GLU A 138 12.34 -12.73 -11.67
CA GLU A 138 12.24 -11.38 -11.15
C GLU A 138 12.14 -10.38 -12.31
N LEU A 139 11.22 -9.42 -12.20
CA LEU A 139 11.08 -8.36 -13.21
C LEU A 139 10.51 -7.07 -12.65
N HIS A 140 10.92 -5.96 -13.28
CA HIS A 140 10.29 -4.67 -13.15
C HIS A 140 9.20 -4.49 -14.20
N ALA A 141 7.93 -4.59 -13.82
CA ALA A 141 6.79 -4.63 -14.73
C ALA A 141 6.70 -3.39 -15.65
N ALA A 142 7.06 -2.21 -15.15
CA ALA A 142 6.97 -0.97 -15.90
C ALA A 142 8.06 -0.79 -16.99
N SER A 143 9.16 -1.57 -16.95
CA SER A 143 10.25 -1.48 -17.94
C SER A 143 10.48 -2.78 -18.72
N TRP A 144 9.89 -3.91 -18.30
CA TRP A 144 10.09 -5.19 -18.98
C TRP A 144 9.67 -5.14 -20.44
N ARG A 145 8.50 -4.57 -20.72
CA ARG A 145 8.04 -4.20 -22.08
C ARG A 145 7.19 -2.96 -22.02
N ARG A 146 7.23 -2.17 -23.09
CA ARG A 146 6.39 -0.98 -23.29
C ARG A 146 5.81 -0.98 -24.69
N HIS A 147 4.76 -0.19 -24.89
CA HIS A 147 4.29 0.15 -26.23
C HIS A 147 5.35 0.93 -26.99
N TRP A 148 5.26 0.92 -28.31
CA TRP A 148 6.19 1.65 -29.19
C TRP A 148 6.21 3.17 -28.94
N ASP A 149 5.11 3.72 -28.39
CA ASP A 149 4.96 5.12 -28.00
C ASP A 149 5.44 5.41 -26.55
N GLY A 150 6.02 4.43 -25.89
CA GLY A 150 6.57 4.54 -24.53
C GLY A 150 5.54 4.34 -23.40
N ARG A 151 4.25 4.17 -23.68
CA ARG A 151 3.24 3.88 -22.67
C ARG A 151 3.51 2.54 -21.97
N TYR A 152 3.14 2.47 -20.70
CA TYR A 152 3.20 1.22 -19.93
C TYR A 152 2.17 0.20 -20.44
N TYR A 153 2.47 -1.06 -20.30
CA TYR A 153 1.47 -2.12 -20.44
C TYR A 153 0.56 -2.11 -19.24
N THR A 154 -0.73 -2.20 -19.48
CA THR A 154 -1.70 -2.55 -18.42
C THR A 154 -1.47 -4.00 -17.97
N GLY A 155 -1.99 -4.37 -16.78
CA GLY A 155 -1.88 -5.75 -16.29
C GLY A 155 -2.32 -6.81 -17.29
N PRO A 156 -3.50 -6.69 -17.95
CA PRO A 156 -3.93 -7.62 -19.00
C PRO A 156 -3.00 -7.68 -20.24
N GLU A 157 -2.42 -6.55 -20.64
CA GLU A 157 -1.46 -6.49 -21.76
C GLU A 157 -0.14 -7.15 -21.38
N LEU A 158 0.33 -6.90 -20.15
CA LEU A 158 1.52 -7.53 -19.61
C LEU A 158 1.33 -9.05 -19.53
N ALA A 159 0.18 -9.53 -19.03
CA ALA A 159 -0.15 -10.95 -18.93
C ALA A 159 -0.07 -11.66 -20.28
N LYS A 160 -0.57 -11.05 -21.37
CA LYS A 160 -0.54 -11.63 -22.72
C LYS A 160 0.89 -11.95 -23.21
N SER A 161 1.89 -11.19 -22.75
CA SER A 161 3.29 -11.38 -23.17
C SER A 161 4.08 -12.18 -22.12
N LEU A 162 3.82 -11.95 -20.83
CA LEU A 162 4.60 -12.53 -19.75
C LEU A 162 4.23 -13.99 -19.48
N VAL A 163 2.93 -14.32 -19.46
CA VAL A 163 2.49 -15.69 -19.17
C VAL A 163 3.06 -16.72 -20.15
N PRO A 164 2.98 -16.54 -21.49
CA PRO A 164 3.61 -17.48 -22.43
C PRO A 164 5.12 -17.61 -22.22
N TYR A 165 5.81 -16.49 -21.96
CA TYR A 165 7.24 -16.49 -21.70
C TYR A 165 7.60 -17.32 -20.46
N LEU A 166 6.91 -17.13 -19.33
CA LEU A 166 7.17 -17.87 -18.09
C LEU A 166 6.90 -19.37 -18.25
N VAL A 167 5.81 -19.73 -18.94
CA VAL A 167 5.45 -21.15 -19.21
C VAL A 167 6.49 -21.81 -20.12
N GLU A 168 6.91 -21.17 -21.21
CA GLU A 168 7.91 -21.67 -22.14
C GLU A 168 9.26 -21.95 -21.44
N HIS A 169 9.64 -21.09 -20.49
CA HIS A 169 10.90 -21.21 -19.75
C HIS A 169 10.76 -21.96 -18.42
N HIS A 170 9.60 -22.58 -18.16
CA HIS A 170 9.34 -23.40 -16.97
C HIS A 170 9.50 -22.69 -15.63
N TYR A 171 9.30 -21.37 -15.56
CA TYR A 171 9.25 -20.65 -14.32
C TYR A 171 8.02 -21.05 -13.50
N THR A 172 8.20 -21.21 -12.20
CA THR A 172 7.13 -21.57 -11.26
C THR A 172 6.55 -20.35 -10.55
N HIS A 173 7.36 -19.30 -10.43
CA HIS A 173 7.01 -18.04 -9.77
C HIS A 173 7.47 -16.85 -10.60
N VAL A 174 6.77 -15.78 -10.46
CA VAL A 174 7.23 -14.45 -10.86
C VAL A 174 7.34 -13.57 -9.61
N GLU A 175 8.44 -12.81 -9.52
CA GLU A 175 8.66 -11.81 -8.49
C GLU A 175 8.64 -10.44 -9.16
N PHE A 176 7.70 -9.60 -8.75
CA PHE A 176 7.61 -8.23 -9.22
C PHE A 176 8.37 -7.30 -8.27
N LEU A 177 9.29 -6.49 -8.82
CA LEU A 177 9.78 -5.31 -8.14
C LEU A 177 8.57 -4.48 -7.66
N PRO A 178 8.73 -3.61 -6.64
CA PRO A 178 7.59 -3.04 -5.93
C PRO A 178 6.53 -2.42 -6.85
N LEU A 179 5.30 -2.91 -6.75
CA LEU A 179 4.14 -2.42 -7.52
C LEU A 179 3.15 -1.62 -6.65
N ALA A 180 3.49 -1.33 -5.39
CA ALA A 180 2.85 -0.28 -4.63
C ALA A 180 3.04 1.06 -5.35
N GLU A 181 2.08 2.00 -5.25
CA GLU A 181 2.22 3.28 -5.97
C GLU A 181 3.46 4.06 -5.50
N TYR A 182 4.18 4.65 -6.44
CA TYR A 182 5.42 5.39 -6.21
C TYR A 182 5.54 6.61 -7.13
N PRO A 183 6.13 7.74 -6.67
CA PRO A 183 6.14 8.99 -7.44
C PRO A 183 7.23 9.06 -8.50
N PHE A 184 8.35 8.38 -8.31
CA PHE A 184 9.56 8.53 -9.13
C PHE A 184 9.94 7.23 -9.85
N ASP A 185 9.86 7.23 -11.19
CA ASP A 185 10.17 6.06 -12.03
C ASP A 185 11.57 5.49 -11.82
N GLY A 186 12.55 6.36 -11.55
CA GLY A 186 13.94 5.95 -11.32
C GLY A 186 14.16 5.15 -10.04
N SER A 187 13.18 5.12 -9.12
CA SER A 187 13.24 4.29 -7.92
C SER A 187 12.85 2.83 -8.18
N TRP A 188 12.32 2.51 -9.36
CA TRP A 188 11.77 1.18 -9.69
C TRP A 188 10.71 0.66 -8.73
N GLY A 189 10.06 1.56 -7.98
CA GLY A 189 9.06 1.25 -6.98
C GLY A 189 9.58 1.19 -5.53
N TYR A 190 10.89 1.18 -5.31
CA TYR A 190 11.47 1.09 -3.95
C TYR A 190 11.23 2.35 -3.11
N GLN A 191 10.92 3.51 -3.70
CA GLN A 191 10.44 4.69 -2.98
C GLN A 191 8.90 4.74 -3.02
N GLY A 192 8.26 3.79 -2.35
CA GLY A 192 6.80 3.67 -2.30
C GLY A 192 6.13 4.82 -1.55
N CYS A 193 4.90 5.14 -1.96
CA CYS A 193 4.05 6.15 -1.30
C CYS A 193 2.60 5.69 -1.11
N GLY A 194 2.17 4.62 -1.78
CA GLY A 194 0.80 4.10 -1.72
C GLY A 194 0.76 2.63 -1.34
N TYR A 195 0.92 2.32 -0.06
CA TYR A 195 1.12 0.97 0.48
C TYR A 195 -0.06 0.00 0.30
N PHE A 196 -1.26 0.52 0.01
CA PHE A 196 -2.48 -0.25 -0.24
C PHE A 196 -3.01 -0.09 -1.68
N ALA A 197 -2.22 0.50 -2.56
CA ALA A 197 -2.63 0.77 -3.93
C ALA A 197 -1.62 0.22 -4.94
N PRO A 198 -1.98 -0.77 -5.74
CA PRO A 198 -1.20 -1.12 -6.92
C PRO A 198 -1.08 0.07 -7.88
N THR A 199 0.12 0.27 -8.43
CA THR A 199 0.44 1.44 -9.23
C THR A 199 -0.46 1.63 -10.45
N GLN A 200 -0.82 2.89 -10.73
CA GLN A 200 -1.60 3.25 -11.93
C GLN A 200 -0.87 2.94 -13.24
N ARG A 201 0.45 2.76 -13.21
CA ARG A 201 1.26 2.38 -14.40
C ARG A 201 0.77 1.12 -15.08
N ILE A 202 0.28 0.14 -14.29
CA ILE A 202 -0.26 -1.12 -14.81
C ILE A 202 -1.80 -1.18 -14.78
N GLY A 203 -2.48 -0.06 -14.52
CA GLY A 203 -3.94 0.05 -14.44
C GLY A 203 -4.49 -0.13 -13.02
N GLY A 204 -3.70 0.17 -12.00
CA GLY A 204 -4.11 0.12 -10.60
C GLY A 204 -4.53 -1.28 -10.15
N PHE A 205 -5.42 -1.35 -9.15
CA PHE A 205 -5.86 -2.63 -8.59
C PHE A 205 -6.48 -3.57 -9.64
N ALA A 206 -7.35 -3.06 -10.51
CA ALA A 206 -8.00 -3.90 -11.53
C ALA A 206 -6.98 -4.50 -12.52
N GLY A 207 -5.99 -3.70 -12.95
CA GLY A 207 -4.91 -4.16 -13.82
C GLY A 207 -4.04 -5.21 -13.15
N PHE A 208 -3.62 -4.95 -11.90
CA PHE A 208 -2.83 -5.90 -11.12
C PHE A 208 -3.59 -7.22 -10.86
N ALA A 209 -4.84 -7.13 -10.42
CA ALA A 209 -5.67 -8.31 -10.15
C ALA A 209 -5.88 -9.20 -11.39
N ALA A 210 -6.11 -8.58 -12.55
CA ALA A 210 -6.22 -9.31 -13.82
C ALA A 210 -4.91 -10.01 -14.23
N LEU A 211 -3.76 -9.38 -13.94
CA LEU A 211 -2.43 -9.98 -14.15
C LEU A 211 -2.23 -11.20 -13.24
N VAL A 212 -2.52 -11.05 -11.95
CA VAL A 212 -2.44 -12.14 -10.96
C VAL A 212 -3.34 -13.30 -11.35
N ASP A 213 -4.60 -13.03 -11.72
CA ASP A 213 -5.55 -14.07 -12.13
C ASP A 213 -5.07 -14.86 -13.36
N ALA A 214 -4.49 -14.16 -14.35
CA ALA A 214 -3.92 -14.81 -15.53
C ALA A 214 -2.68 -15.65 -15.22
N LEU A 215 -1.81 -15.19 -14.32
CA LEU A 215 -0.64 -15.94 -13.85
C LEU A 215 -1.07 -17.19 -13.09
N HIS A 216 -2.02 -17.06 -12.16
CA HIS A 216 -2.56 -18.20 -11.41
C HIS A 216 -3.24 -19.22 -12.32
N ALA A 217 -4.00 -18.77 -13.35
CA ALA A 217 -4.60 -19.67 -14.34
C ALA A 217 -3.56 -20.49 -15.12
N ALA A 218 -2.33 -19.99 -15.26
CA ALA A 218 -1.20 -20.68 -15.87
C ALA A 218 -0.36 -21.48 -14.89
N GLY A 219 -0.72 -21.52 -13.61
CA GLY A 219 0.05 -22.22 -12.57
C GLY A 219 1.31 -21.49 -12.10
N ILE A 220 1.42 -20.18 -12.35
CA ILE A 220 2.54 -19.32 -11.95
C ILE A 220 2.18 -18.57 -10.68
N ALA A 221 2.90 -18.81 -9.59
CA ALA A 221 2.71 -18.08 -8.34
C ALA A 221 3.31 -16.66 -8.40
N VAL A 222 2.75 -15.75 -7.62
CA VAL A 222 3.11 -14.33 -7.65
C VAL A 222 3.74 -13.91 -6.33
N LEU A 223 4.98 -13.44 -6.40
CA LEU A 223 5.69 -12.76 -5.32
C LEU A 223 5.72 -11.26 -5.59
N MET A 224 5.66 -10.47 -4.53
CA MET A 224 5.71 -9.02 -4.59
C MET A 224 6.82 -8.51 -3.68
N ASP A 225 7.68 -7.63 -4.21
CA ASP A 225 8.63 -6.89 -3.39
C ASP A 225 7.89 -5.95 -2.46
N PHE A 226 8.07 -6.15 -1.18
CA PHE A 226 7.48 -5.36 -0.10
C PHE A 226 8.57 -4.57 0.63
N VAL A 227 8.43 -3.24 0.65
CA VAL A 227 9.43 -2.31 1.18
C VAL A 227 8.95 -1.73 2.53
N PRO A 228 9.13 -2.43 3.67
CA PRO A 228 8.65 -1.95 4.97
C PRO A 228 9.66 -1.08 5.72
N VAL A 229 10.82 -0.78 5.14
CA VAL A 229 11.91 -0.10 5.84
C VAL A 229 11.94 1.38 5.55
N HIS A 230 11.63 1.79 4.33
CA HIS A 230 11.67 3.20 3.93
C HIS A 230 10.59 3.56 2.91
N PHE A 231 10.35 4.85 2.70
CA PHE A 231 9.33 5.39 1.81
C PHE A 231 9.76 6.71 1.15
N ALA A 232 9.02 7.14 0.12
CA ALA A 232 9.29 8.37 -0.62
C ALA A 232 9.16 9.62 0.26
N PRO A 233 10.10 10.59 0.16
CA PRO A 233 10.12 11.79 1.01
C PRO A 233 9.16 12.89 0.55
N ASP A 234 8.26 12.60 -0.39
CA ASP A 234 7.35 13.56 -1.00
C ASP A 234 6.38 14.17 0.02
N ALA A 235 6.38 15.50 0.06
CA ALA A 235 5.67 16.27 1.09
C ALA A 235 4.14 16.17 1.01
N ASP A 236 3.56 15.70 -0.07
CA ASP A 236 2.11 15.49 -0.22
C ASP A 236 1.68 14.05 0.16
N ARG A 237 2.61 13.23 0.63
CA ARG A 237 2.45 11.82 0.99
C ARG A 237 2.63 11.61 2.50
N LEU A 238 3.50 10.66 2.87
CA LEU A 238 3.69 10.23 4.27
C LEU A 238 4.62 11.14 5.08
N ALA A 239 5.56 11.84 4.43
CA ALA A 239 6.56 12.66 5.11
C ALA A 239 5.93 13.82 5.89
N CYS A 240 6.25 13.95 7.18
CA CYS A 240 5.68 14.94 8.11
C CYS A 240 4.16 15.04 7.97
N PHE A 241 3.49 13.89 7.96
CA PHE A 241 2.12 13.70 7.46
C PHE A 241 1.10 14.67 8.07
N ASP A 242 1.12 14.87 9.37
CA ASP A 242 0.19 15.75 10.08
C ASP A 242 0.84 17.04 10.61
N GLY A 243 1.96 17.43 9.96
CA GLY A 243 2.75 18.59 10.34
C GLY A 243 3.89 18.29 11.30
N ALA A 244 4.06 17.00 11.65
CA ALA A 244 5.18 16.47 12.44
C ALA A 244 5.61 15.13 11.87
N PRO A 245 6.83 14.63 12.18
CA PRO A 245 7.22 13.27 11.88
C PRO A 245 6.23 12.27 12.51
N LEU A 246 5.55 11.49 11.66
CA LEU A 246 4.53 10.53 12.10
C LEU A 246 4.86 9.10 11.69
N PHE A 247 5.28 8.90 10.45
CA PHE A 247 5.65 7.59 9.91
C PHE A 247 7.16 7.36 9.95
N GLU A 248 7.95 8.43 9.96
CA GLU A 248 9.40 8.40 9.80
C GLU A 248 10.19 8.50 11.11
N SER A 249 11.35 7.81 11.14
CA SER A 249 12.39 7.93 12.17
C SER A 249 13.58 8.78 11.74
N GLY A 250 13.67 9.14 10.45
CA GLY A 250 14.75 9.96 9.90
C GLY A 250 15.09 9.59 8.45
N PRO A 251 16.13 10.23 7.86
CA PRO A 251 16.53 9.96 6.49
C PRO A 251 17.14 8.56 6.34
N SER A 252 16.96 7.96 5.17
CA SER A 252 17.66 6.76 4.74
C SER A 252 18.90 7.07 3.90
N ASP A 253 19.72 6.06 3.65
CA ASP A 253 20.91 6.18 2.78
C ASP A 253 20.54 6.33 1.28
N TRP A 254 19.27 6.12 0.91
CA TRP A 254 18.79 6.14 -0.48
C TRP A 254 18.01 7.41 -0.86
N GLY A 255 18.13 8.49 -0.06
CA GLY A 255 17.37 9.72 -0.31
C GLY A 255 15.87 9.60 -0.05
N SER A 256 15.46 8.60 0.73
CA SER A 256 14.10 8.35 1.22
C SER A 256 14.05 8.57 2.74
N LEU A 257 12.92 8.25 3.37
CA LEU A 257 12.75 8.32 4.83
C LEU A 257 12.56 6.91 5.40
N ASN A 258 13.23 6.59 6.49
CA ASN A 258 13.05 5.33 7.20
C ASN A 258 11.73 5.35 8.00
N PHE A 259 10.99 4.25 7.99
CA PHE A 259 9.84 4.08 8.88
C PHE A 259 10.27 4.02 10.35
N ASP A 260 9.45 4.59 11.23
CA ASP A 260 9.61 4.43 12.67
C ASP A 260 9.03 3.10 13.16
N LEU A 261 9.83 2.04 13.10
CA LEU A 261 9.44 0.71 13.58
C LEU A 261 9.34 0.62 15.12
N ALA A 262 9.69 1.67 15.87
CA ALA A 262 9.40 1.79 17.29
C ALA A 262 7.93 2.19 17.55
N SER A 263 7.31 2.89 16.60
CA SER A 263 5.90 3.32 16.67
C SER A 263 4.95 2.15 16.42
N PRO A 264 4.10 1.76 17.41
CA PRO A 264 3.14 0.67 17.21
C PRO A 264 2.15 0.93 16.06
N PRO A 265 1.55 2.13 15.89
CA PRO A 265 0.68 2.40 14.75
C PRO A 265 1.37 2.24 13.39
N VAL A 266 2.66 2.63 13.27
CA VAL A 266 3.44 2.44 12.05
C VAL A 266 3.67 0.96 11.76
N ARG A 267 3.95 0.15 12.79
CA ARG A 267 4.00 -1.31 12.64
C ARG A 267 2.68 -1.86 12.13
N SER A 268 1.55 -1.46 12.71
CA SER A 268 0.22 -1.89 12.24
C SER A 268 -0.07 -1.47 10.81
N PHE A 269 0.35 -0.27 10.39
CA PHE A 269 0.27 0.18 9.00
C PHE A 269 0.99 -0.78 8.06
N LEU A 270 2.24 -1.14 8.37
CA LEU A 270 3.05 -2.03 7.55
C LEU A 270 2.57 -3.49 7.58
N LEU A 271 2.19 -4.02 8.76
CA LEU A 271 1.60 -5.36 8.89
C LEU A 271 0.32 -5.48 8.06
N SER A 272 -0.53 -4.45 8.12
CA SER A 272 -1.77 -4.40 7.35
C SER A 272 -1.53 -4.30 5.85
N SER A 273 -0.51 -3.56 5.44
CA SER A 273 -0.11 -3.50 4.03
C SER A 273 0.35 -4.87 3.51
N ALA A 274 1.22 -5.55 4.25
CA ALA A 274 1.65 -6.90 3.88
C ALA A 274 0.46 -7.87 3.75
N ALA A 275 -0.48 -7.82 4.72
CA ALA A 275 -1.69 -8.63 4.67
C ALA A 275 -2.60 -8.26 3.49
N PHE A 276 -2.72 -6.98 3.13
CA PHE A 276 -3.48 -6.51 1.97
C PHE A 276 -2.96 -7.13 0.66
N TRP A 277 -1.64 -7.12 0.44
CA TRP A 277 -1.05 -7.74 -0.76
C TRP A 277 -1.31 -9.24 -0.84
N LEU A 278 -1.27 -9.94 0.28
CA LEU A 278 -1.58 -11.37 0.30
C LEU A 278 -3.09 -11.65 0.20
N GLN A 279 -3.94 -10.89 0.89
CA GLN A 279 -5.37 -11.18 0.99
C GLN A 279 -6.18 -10.61 -0.16
N VAL A 280 -6.01 -9.33 -0.45
CA VAL A 280 -6.83 -8.58 -1.41
C VAL A 280 -6.24 -8.66 -2.81
N CYS A 281 -4.94 -8.47 -2.93
CA CYS A 281 -4.22 -8.58 -4.20
C CYS A 281 -3.90 -10.03 -4.60
N ARG A 282 -4.09 -10.99 -3.69
CA ARG A 282 -3.90 -12.44 -3.89
C ARG A 282 -2.48 -12.83 -4.29
N CYS A 283 -1.46 -12.09 -3.87
CA CYS A 283 -0.09 -12.55 -3.98
C CYS A 283 0.13 -13.83 -3.17
N ASP A 284 1.00 -14.72 -3.65
CA ASP A 284 1.33 -15.98 -2.99
C ASP A 284 2.47 -15.82 -1.98
N GLY A 285 3.21 -14.72 -2.05
CA GLY A 285 4.26 -14.40 -1.12
C GLY A 285 4.78 -12.98 -1.26
N LEU A 286 5.72 -12.64 -0.38
CA LEU A 286 6.41 -11.36 -0.35
C LEU A 286 7.92 -11.59 -0.29
N ARG A 287 8.67 -10.81 -1.04
CA ARG A 287 10.09 -10.59 -0.80
C ARG A 287 10.22 -9.31 0.01
N VAL A 288 10.79 -9.40 1.20
CA VAL A 288 10.87 -8.29 2.15
C VAL A 288 12.20 -7.59 1.99
N ASP A 289 12.15 -6.37 1.52
CA ASP A 289 13.29 -5.53 1.15
C ASP A 289 14.04 -4.96 2.35
N ALA A 290 15.36 -4.82 2.23
CA ALA A 290 16.25 -4.07 3.12
C ALA A 290 16.20 -4.45 4.62
N ILE A 291 15.93 -5.72 4.94
CA ILE A 291 15.89 -6.21 6.34
C ILE A 291 17.23 -5.95 7.03
N GLY A 292 18.34 -6.20 6.34
CA GLY A 292 19.68 -5.94 6.87
C GLY A 292 19.88 -4.48 7.28
N ASN A 293 19.40 -3.54 6.46
CA ASN A 293 19.47 -2.10 6.79
C ASN A 293 18.65 -1.79 8.06
N ALA A 294 17.41 -2.27 8.16
CA ALA A 294 16.57 -2.04 9.33
C ALA A 294 17.18 -2.58 10.62
N LEU A 295 17.86 -3.73 10.57
CA LEU A 295 18.44 -4.38 11.75
C LEU A 295 19.74 -3.74 12.20
N TYR A 296 20.60 -3.29 11.27
CA TYR A 296 21.98 -2.92 11.57
C TYR A 296 22.32 -1.45 11.36
N HIS A 297 21.54 -0.71 10.57
CA HIS A 297 21.81 0.69 10.21
C HIS A 297 20.75 1.67 10.72
N CYS A 298 19.54 1.20 11.10
CA CYS A 298 18.54 2.05 11.73
C CYS A 298 18.75 2.16 13.24
N PRO A 299 18.43 3.31 13.86
CA PRO A 299 18.65 3.55 15.31
C PRO A 299 17.96 2.53 16.23
N ASN A 300 16.88 1.92 15.76
CA ASN A 300 16.00 1.05 16.56
C ASN A 300 16.01 -0.40 16.04
N GLY A 301 17.17 -0.99 15.78
CA GLY A 301 17.30 -2.32 15.18
C GLY A 301 16.62 -3.46 15.95
N TRP A 302 16.52 -3.39 17.29
CA TRP A 302 15.80 -4.40 18.05
C TRP A 302 14.27 -4.32 17.84
N GLN A 303 13.70 -3.11 17.68
CA GLN A 303 12.28 -2.95 17.31
C GLN A 303 12.00 -3.46 15.91
N ALA A 304 12.95 -3.26 14.98
CA ALA A 304 12.89 -3.86 13.66
C ALA A 304 12.86 -5.40 13.74
N ALA A 305 13.72 -6.02 14.57
CA ALA A 305 13.70 -7.46 14.78
C ALA A 305 12.35 -7.97 15.30
N GLU A 306 11.76 -7.29 16.28
CA GLU A 306 10.42 -7.64 16.81
C GLU A 306 9.32 -7.43 15.76
N PHE A 307 9.42 -6.37 14.96
CA PHE A 307 8.50 -6.15 13.84
C PHE A 307 8.55 -7.31 12.83
N PHE A 308 9.73 -7.72 12.37
CA PHE A 308 9.87 -8.82 11.41
C PHE A 308 9.44 -10.17 11.97
N LYS A 309 9.65 -10.44 13.26
CA LYS A 309 9.10 -11.62 13.94
C LYS A 309 7.57 -11.61 13.91
N THR A 310 6.97 -10.48 14.26
CA THR A 310 5.51 -10.30 14.27
C THR A 310 4.94 -10.45 12.86
N LEU A 311 5.59 -9.81 11.87
CA LEU A 311 5.23 -9.91 10.45
C LEU A 311 5.22 -11.38 10.00
N THR A 312 6.34 -12.08 10.19
CA THR A 312 6.52 -13.45 9.71
C THR A 312 5.52 -14.40 10.40
N ALA A 313 5.44 -14.35 11.74
CA ALA A 313 4.52 -15.21 12.49
C ALA A 313 3.06 -14.94 12.12
N GLY A 314 2.67 -13.67 12.06
CA GLY A 314 1.31 -13.27 11.76
C GLY A 314 0.89 -13.60 10.32
N LEU A 315 1.77 -13.40 9.33
CA LEU A 315 1.47 -13.76 7.95
C LEU A 315 1.35 -15.27 7.76
N HIS A 316 2.25 -16.09 8.35
CA HIS A 316 2.14 -17.55 8.26
C HIS A 316 0.90 -18.11 8.98
N ALA A 317 0.51 -17.50 10.09
CA ALA A 317 -0.71 -17.90 10.80
C ALA A 317 -1.99 -17.57 10.00
N ARG A 318 -2.02 -16.40 9.35
CA ARG A 318 -3.19 -15.92 8.57
C ARG A 318 -3.25 -16.50 7.16
N PHE A 319 -2.10 -16.74 6.55
CA PHE A 319 -1.92 -17.15 5.16
C PHE A 319 -1.01 -18.39 5.07
N PRO A 320 -1.49 -19.55 5.54
CA PRO A 320 -0.69 -20.78 5.49
C PRO A 320 -0.17 -21.06 4.07
N GLY A 321 1.12 -21.36 3.97
CA GLY A 321 1.77 -21.62 2.69
C GLY A 321 2.23 -20.37 1.91
N CYS A 322 2.05 -19.16 2.42
CA CYS A 322 2.66 -17.99 1.79
C CYS A 322 4.19 -18.09 1.84
N MET A 323 4.84 -17.68 0.75
CA MET A 323 6.30 -17.61 0.68
C MET A 323 6.78 -16.26 1.20
N LEU A 324 7.72 -16.25 2.13
CA LEU A 324 8.40 -15.05 2.59
C LEU A 324 9.90 -15.19 2.30
N VAL A 325 10.42 -14.24 1.54
CA VAL A 325 11.84 -14.16 1.16
C VAL A 325 12.40 -12.91 1.84
N ALA A 326 13.55 -13.05 2.47
CA ALA A 326 14.25 -11.94 3.15
C ALA A 326 15.44 -11.49 2.30
N GLU A 327 15.61 -10.18 2.19
CA GLU A 327 16.77 -9.54 1.59
C GLU A 327 17.66 -8.84 2.59
#